data_e9be3c4e56c6d52ff0f0fa618b6e5e57
#
_entry.id   e9be3c4e56c6d52ff0f0fa618b6e5e57
#
_cell.length_a   1.000
_cell.length_b   1.000
_cell.length_c   1.000
_cell.angle_alpha   90.00
_cell.angle_beta   90.00
_cell.angle_gamma   90.00
#
_symmetry.space_group_name_H-M   'P 1'
#
loop_
_entity.id
_entity.type
_entity.pdbx_description
1 polymer ?
#
loop_
_entity_poly.entity_id
_entity_poly.type
_entity_poly.pdbx_seq_one_letter_code
_entity_poly.pdbx_strand_id
1 'polypeptide(L)'
;IDFNYEVHDYYLNVDNDMTNVRFNVATEEGYTVNQTNKMVDMTNILSFTNTITLTDDTTGVVTTYNVTIRKQNSHLEEGSTVSYGYSYTGNYEKFYVPATGIYSLETWGAQGSDRGAKNGGKGGYSYAEMYLSKGEVLYVHVGGSGNTTNINGTGKGYNGGGQVSGYYGSGGVWIQTSLGYGGGASDIRYGGDSLYNRVIVAGGGGSVGAPGN
;
A
#
# COMPACT_ATOMS: atom_id res chain seq x y z
N ILE A 1 16.55 4.37 2.77
CA ILE A 1 15.53 3.37 2.39
C ILE A 1 16.16 2.01 2.57
N ASP A 2 15.51 1.15 3.35
CA ASP A 2 15.87 -0.26 3.39
C ASP A 2 15.37 -0.91 2.10
N PHE A 3 16.29 -1.26 1.21
CA PHE A 3 15.98 -1.81 -0.08
C PHE A 3 15.67 -3.31 0.01
N ASN A 4 14.58 -3.72 -0.65
CA ASN A 4 14.21 -5.12 -0.84
C ASN A 4 13.90 -5.35 -2.32
N TYR A 5 14.60 -6.28 -2.97
CA TYR A 5 14.47 -6.56 -4.41
C TYR A 5 13.07 -7.04 -4.83
N GLU A 6 12.27 -7.55 -3.91
CA GLU A 6 10.88 -7.97 -4.16
C GLU A 6 9.88 -6.81 -4.12
N VAL A 7 10.32 -5.64 -3.63
CA VAL A 7 9.50 -4.43 -3.54
C VAL A 7 9.87 -3.49 -4.67
N HIS A 8 8.90 -3.19 -5.53
CA HIS A 8 9.15 -2.37 -6.73
C HIS A 8 8.75 -0.91 -6.55
N ASP A 9 7.90 -0.59 -5.57
CA ASP A 9 7.44 0.77 -5.31
C ASP A 9 7.80 1.19 -3.88
N TYR A 10 8.56 2.29 -3.78
CA TYR A 10 9.01 2.87 -2.53
C TYR A 10 8.44 4.28 -2.36
N TYR A 11 8.04 4.61 -1.15
CA TYR A 11 7.52 5.92 -0.80
C TYR A 11 8.33 6.49 0.36
N LEU A 12 8.76 7.75 0.21
CA LEU A 12 9.52 8.47 1.22
C LEU A 12 8.88 9.85 1.43
N ASN A 13 8.52 10.13 2.67
CA ASN A 13 8.02 11.42 3.06
C ASN A 13 9.18 12.28 3.58
N VAL A 14 9.27 13.51 3.11
CA VAL A 14 10.32 14.48 3.47
C VAL A 14 9.68 15.78 3.94
N ASP A 15 10.44 16.59 4.67
CA ASP A 15 9.96 17.89 5.15
C ASP A 15 9.62 18.82 3.98
N ASN A 16 8.61 19.67 4.16
CA ASN A 16 8.12 20.57 3.11
C ASN A 16 9.18 21.63 2.70
N ASP A 17 10.10 21.96 3.57
CA ASP A 17 11.20 22.89 3.33
C ASP A 17 12.39 22.25 2.59
N MET A 18 12.36 20.94 2.37
CA MET A 18 13.41 20.27 1.60
C MET A 18 13.42 20.78 0.16
N THR A 19 14.57 21.31 -0.26
CA THR A 19 14.75 21.87 -1.60
C THR A 19 15.40 20.92 -2.58
N ASN A 20 16.16 19.93 -2.11
CA ASN A 20 16.90 19.01 -2.97
C ASN A 20 16.89 17.59 -2.40
N VAL A 21 16.70 16.61 -3.28
CA VAL A 21 16.84 15.18 -2.99
C VAL A 21 17.86 14.58 -3.92
N ARG A 22 18.80 13.80 -3.37
CA ARG A 22 19.78 13.06 -4.16
C ARG A 22 19.50 11.56 -4.08
N PHE A 23 19.36 10.94 -5.24
CA PHE A 23 19.29 9.50 -5.41
C PHE A 23 20.71 8.99 -5.71
N ASN A 24 21.28 8.19 -4.82
CA ASN A 24 22.50 7.45 -5.06
C ASN A 24 22.13 5.97 -5.16
N VAL A 25 22.41 5.35 -6.29
CA VAL A 25 22.13 3.94 -6.55
C VAL A 25 23.45 3.22 -6.74
N ALA A 26 23.65 2.18 -5.94
CA ALA A 26 24.75 1.24 -6.08
C ALA A 26 24.19 -0.13 -6.46
N THR A 27 24.92 -0.87 -7.27
CA THR A 27 24.59 -2.25 -7.68
C THR A 27 25.76 -3.18 -7.34
N GLU A 28 25.46 -4.45 -7.24
CA GLU A 28 26.46 -5.52 -7.22
C GLU A 28 26.99 -5.79 -8.64
N GLU A 29 28.11 -6.51 -8.73
CA GLU A 29 28.68 -6.95 -10.00
C GLU A 29 27.69 -7.84 -10.76
N GLY A 30 27.58 -7.65 -12.08
CA GLY A 30 26.64 -8.35 -12.94
C GLY A 30 25.30 -7.65 -13.14
N TYR A 31 25.15 -6.44 -12.57
CA TYR A 31 23.94 -5.63 -12.77
C TYR A 31 24.28 -4.21 -13.20
N THR A 32 23.51 -3.70 -14.16
CA THR A 32 23.59 -2.31 -14.64
C THR A 32 22.33 -1.54 -14.29
N VAL A 33 22.48 -0.29 -13.84
CA VAL A 33 21.35 0.64 -13.60
C VAL A 33 21.33 1.78 -14.60
N ASN A 34 20.13 2.29 -14.91
CA ASN A 34 19.94 3.43 -15.80
C ASN A 34 20.49 4.75 -15.23
N GLN A 35 20.71 4.83 -13.91
CA GLN A 35 21.26 6.02 -13.25
C GLN A 35 21.91 5.65 -11.92
N THR A 36 23.14 6.16 -11.68
CA THR A 36 23.87 5.95 -10.43
C THR A 36 23.73 7.14 -9.48
N ASN A 37 23.51 8.34 -10.02
CA ASN A 37 23.38 9.57 -9.23
C ASN A 37 22.42 10.53 -9.94
N LYS A 38 21.38 10.97 -9.23
CA LYS A 38 20.44 11.98 -9.71
C LYS A 38 20.09 12.93 -8.59
N MET A 39 20.22 14.22 -8.86
CA MET A 39 19.72 15.27 -7.98
C MET A 39 18.41 15.82 -8.55
N VAL A 40 17.43 16.00 -7.69
CA VAL A 40 16.12 16.57 -8.02
C VAL A 40 15.91 17.82 -7.19
N ASP A 41 15.64 18.94 -7.85
CA ASP A 41 15.20 20.17 -7.20
C ASP A 41 13.72 20.03 -6.85
N MET A 42 13.44 20.02 -5.54
CA MET A 42 12.11 19.89 -4.96
C MET A 42 11.47 21.22 -4.57
N THR A 43 12.09 22.39 -4.88
CA THR A 43 11.66 23.70 -4.38
C THR A 43 10.19 23.96 -4.64
N ASN A 44 9.68 23.65 -5.85
CA ASN A 44 8.28 23.85 -6.25
C ASN A 44 7.54 22.55 -6.54
N ILE A 45 8.05 21.43 -6.04
CA ILE A 45 7.50 20.09 -6.29
C ILE A 45 7.03 19.51 -4.97
N LEU A 46 5.77 19.08 -4.88
CA LEU A 46 5.20 18.43 -3.71
C LEU A 46 5.40 16.91 -3.72
N SER A 47 5.52 16.32 -4.90
CA SER A 47 5.77 14.89 -5.07
C SER A 47 6.58 14.64 -6.34
N PHE A 48 7.54 13.72 -6.27
CA PHE A 48 8.37 13.32 -7.40
C PHE A 48 8.62 11.82 -7.36
N THR A 49 8.39 11.13 -8.47
CA THR A 49 8.74 9.71 -8.63
C THR A 49 9.98 9.57 -9.48
N ASN A 50 10.99 8.90 -8.94
CA ASN A 50 12.18 8.49 -9.67
C ASN A 50 12.06 7.01 -10.06
N THR A 51 12.11 6.73 -11.36
CA THR A 51 12.09 5.38 -11.89
C THR A 51 13.53 4.91 -12.14
N ILE A 52 13.90 3.80 -11.51
CA ILE A 52 15.20 3.16 -11.61
C ILE A 52 15.00 1.82 -12.31
N THR A 53 15.75 1.56 -13.37
CA THR A 53 15.76 0.24 -14.03
C THR A 53 17.07 -0.46 -13.73
N LEU A 54 16.97 -1.71 -13.28
CA LEU A 54 18.08 -2.61 -13.03
C LEU A 54 18.08 -3.68 -14.13
N THR A 55 19.18 -3.83 -14.82
CA THR A 55 19.37 -4.87 -15.85
C THR A 55 20.33 -5.92 -15.34
N ASP A 56 19.94 -7.18 -15.38
CA ASP A 56 20.85 -8.32 -15.19
C ASP A 56 21.69 -8.48 -16.48
N ASP A 57 22.99 -8.26 -16.36
CA ASP A 57 23.90 -8.24 -17.52
C ASP A 57 24.09 -9.63 -18.14
N THR A 58 23.75 -10.71 -17.42
CA THR A 58 23.84 -12.08 -17.90
C THR A 58 22.60 -12.50 -18.68
N THR A 59 21.42 -12.16 -18.16
CA THR A 59 20.13 -12.61 -18.72
C THR A 59 19.44 -11.55 -19.56
N GLY A 60 19.84 -10.28 -19.44
CA GLY A 60 19.18 -9.14 -20.07
C GLY A 60 17.81 -8.80 -19.46
N VAL A 61 17.44 -9.44 -18.36
CA VAL A 61 16.16 -9.15 -17.67
C VAL A 61 16.22 -7.76 -17.04
N VAL A 62 15.20 -6.96 -17.29
CA VAL A 62 15.07 -5.60 -16.75
C VAL A 62 14.00 -5.57 -15.65
N THR A 63 14.39 -5.11 -14.47
CA THR A 63 13.49 -4.89 -13.34
C THR A 63 13.36 -3.39 -13.08
N THR A 64 12.15 -2.93 -12.82
CA THR A 64 11.85 -1.50 -12.60
C THR A 64 11.46 -1.27 -11.16
N TYR A 65 12.07 -0.23 -10.56
CA TYR A 65 11.78 0.25 -9.20
C TYR A 65 11.38 1.72 -9.25
N ASN A 66 10.32 2.08 -8.55
CA ASN A 66 9.85 3.45 -8.43
C ASN A 66 10.08 3.95 -7.01
N VAL A 67 10.73 5.10 -6.88
CA VAL A 67 10.93 5.76 -5.58
C VAL A 67 10.19 7.09 -5.62
N THR A 68 9.08 7.18 -4.90
CA THR A 68 8.27 8.39 -4.81
C THR A 68 8.60 9.16 -3.54
N ILE A 69 9.05 10.40 -3.72
CA ILE A 69 9.28 11.37 -2.66
C ILE A 69 8.03 12.24 -2.54
N ARG A 70 7.52 12.43 -1.32
CA ARG A 70 6.40 13.34 -1.02
C ARG A 70 6.82 14.34 0.04
N LYS A 71 6.57 15.62 -0.20
CA LYS A 71 6.73 16.64 0.82
C LYS A 71 5.58 16.59 1.82
N GLN A 72 5.92 16.72 3.08
CA GLN A 72 4.96 16.85 4.18
C GLN A 72 5.19 18.16 4.90
N ASN A 73 4.12 18.82 5.32
CA ASN A 73 4.26 20.01 6.16
C ASN A 73 4.82 19.63 7.53
N SER A 74 6.06 20.05 7.79
CA SER A 74 6.71 19.90 9.09
C SER A 74 6.35 21.03 10.08
N HIS A 75 5.76 22.12 9.58
CA HIS A 75 5.30 23.26 10.38
C HIS A 75 3.77 23.36 10.26
N LEU A 76 3.10 22.88 11.28
CA LEU A 76 1.68 23.16 11.47
C LEU A 76 1.59 24.47 12.27
N GLU A 77 0.99 25.50 11.70
CA GLU A 77 0.61 26.67 12.48
C GLU A 77 -0.46 26.27 13.49
N GLU A 78 -0.44 26.86 14.69
CA GLU A 78 -1.44 26.61 15.72
C GLU A 78 -2.85 26.88 15.15
N GLY A 79 -3.74 25.88 15.30
CA GLY A 79 -5.09 25.92 14.75
C GLY A 79 -5.24 25.53 13.29
N SER A 80 -4.15 25.20 12.57
CA SER A 80 -4.25 24.64 11.22
C SER A 80 -4.48 23.12 11.24
N THR A 81 -5.23 22.62 10.26
CA THR A 81 -5.42 21.18 10.05
C THR A 81 -4.84 20.80 8.70
N VAL A 82 -3.96 19.80 8.70
CA VAL A 82 -3.41 19.21 7.47
C VAL A 82 -3.80 17.74 7.40
N SER A 83 -4.34 17.32 6.26
CA SER A 83 -4.73 15.94 6.02
C SER A 83 -3.76 15.27 5.06
N TYR A 84 -3.33 14.04 5.41
CA TYR A 84 -2.51 13.18 4.58
C TYR A 84 -3.33 11.97 4.15
N GLY A 85 -3.58 11.84 2.84
CA GLY A 85 -4.35 10.73 2.26
C GLY A 85 -3.44 9.69 1.59
N TYR A 86 -3.75 8.42 1.81
CA TYR A 86 -3.05 7.28 1.23
C TYR A 86 -4.00 6.45 0.40
N SER A 87 -3.54 6.05 -0.78
CA SER A 87 -4.29 5.18 -1.70
C SER A 87 -3.63 3.80 -1.78
N TYR A 88 -4.36 2.82 -2.25
CA TYR A 88 -3.83 1.48 -2.46
C TYR A 88 -2.66 1.48 -3.44
N THR A 89 -1.53 0.89 -3.03
CA THR A 89 -0.30 0.76 -3.82
C THR A 89 0.18 -0.68 -3.95
N GLY A 90 -0.44 -1.62 -3.21
CA GLY A 90 0.02 -3.01 -3.10
C GLY A 90 1.15 -3.21 -2.07
N ASN A 91 1.56 -2.15 -1.41
CA ASN A 91 2.59 -2.15 -0.37
C ASN A 91 2.21 -1.16 0.74
N TYR A 92 2.95 -1.17 1.86
CA TYR A 92 2.81 -0.15 2.87
C TYR A 92 3.56 1.13 2.50
N GLU A 93 3.12 2.24 3.07
CA GLU A 93 3.81 3.53 3.02
C GLU A 93 4.20 3.96 4.44
N LYS A 94 5.34 4.64 4.58
CA LYS A 94 5.77 5.20 5.86
C LYS A 94 5.31 6.66 5.97
N PHE A 95 4.66 6.99 7.08
CA PHE A 95 4.39 8.36 7.48
C PHE A 95 5.36 8.75 8.59
N TYR A 96 6.20 9.73 8.33
CA TYR A 96 7.07 10.33 9.33
C TYR A 96 6.36 11.50 9.97
N VAL A 97 6.16 11.42 11.28
CA VAL A 97 5.44 12.43 12.07
C VAL A 97 6.15 13.79 11.98
N PRO A 98 5.56 14.81 11.33
CA PRO A 98 6.25 16.07 11.07
C PRO A 98 6.34 16.99 12.30
N ALA A 99 5.40 16.90 13.23
CA ALA A 99 5.34 17.71 14.44
C ALA A 99 4.77 16.89 15.60
N THR A 100 5.20 17.18 16.81
CA THR A 100 4.60 16.57 18.01
C THR A 100 3.19 17.10 18.24
N GLY A 101 2.23 16.20 18.45
CA GLY A 101 0.83 16.59 18.70
C GLY A 101 -0.14 15.42 18.65
N ILE A 102 -1.45 15.74 18.67
CA ILE A 102 -2.52 14.75 18.52
C ILE A 102 -2.84 14.60 17.04
N TYR A 103 -2.84 13.35 16.57
CA TYR A 103 -3.17 12.97 15.21
C TYR A 103 -4.47 12.18 15.18
N SER A 104 -5.39 12.62 14.33
CA SER A 104 -6.59 11.85 13.99
C SER A 104 -6.25 10.85 12.91
N LEU A 105 -6.48 9.56 13.19
CA LEU A 105 -6.21 8.46 12.31
C LEU A 105 -7.54 7.90 11.80
N GLU A 106 -7.66 7.78 10.48
CA GLU A 106 -8.86 7.24 9.85
C GLU A 106 -8.48 6.16 8.85
N THR A 107 -9.22 5.08 8.83
CA THR A 107 -9.00 3.97 7.90
C THR A 107 -10.31 3.46 7.33
N TRP A 108 -10.30 3.12 6.04
CA TRP A 108 -11.42 2.47 5.33
C TRP A 108 -10.91 1.16 4.72
N GLY A 109 -11.53 0.06 5.10
CA GLY A 109 -11.24 -1.24 4.52
C GLY A 109 -11.66 -1.31 3.04
N ALA A 110 -10.98 -2.16 2.28
CA ALA A 110 -11.26 -2.32 0.86
C ALA A 110 -12.56 -3.09 0.60
N GLN A 111 -13.18 -2.84 -0.54
CA GLN A 111 -14.39 -3.56 -0.99
C GLN A 111 -14.04 -5.00 -1.38
N GLY A 112 -14.95 -5.93 -1.08
CA GLY A 112 -14.88 -7.28 -1.60
C GLY A 112 -15.20 -7.34 -3.09
N SER A 113 -14.92 -8.49 -3.71
CA SER A 113 -15.16 -8.68 -5.16
C SER A 113 -16.61 -8.58 -5.54
N ASP A 114 -16.88 -7.93 -6.66
CA ASP A 114 -18.17 -7.90 -7.34
C ASP A 114 -18.42 -9.20 -8.11
N ARG A 115 -19.69 -9.50 -8.41
CA ARG A 115 -20.08 -10.60 -9.28
C ARG A 115 -21.27 -10.23 -10.13
N GLY A 116 -21.06 -10.11 -11.44
CA GLY A 116 -22.08 -9.64 -12.37
C GLY A 116 -22.57 -8.23 -12.00
N ALA A 117 -23.87 -8.07 -11.83
CA ALA A 117 -24.46 -6.80 -11.40
C ALA A 117 -24.50 -6.58 -9.87
N LYS A 118 -23.96 -7.52 -9.09
CA LYS A 118 -23.95 -7.43 -7.61
C LYS A 118 -22.59 -6.95 -7.14
N ASN A 119 -22.59 -5.93 -6.29
CA ASN A 119 -21.38 -5.38 -5.70
C ASN A 119 -21.00 -6.15 -4.43
N GLY A 120 -19.71 -6.37 -4.23
CA GLY A 120 -19.16 -6.88 -2.99
C GLY A 120 -19.44 -5.94 -1.82
N GLY A 121 -19.36 -6.47 -0.62
CA GLY A 121 -19.51 -5.67 0.60
C GLY A 121 -18.46 -4.56 0.68
N LYS A 122 -18.86 -3.39 1.14
CA LYS A 122 -17.91 -2.31 1.46
C LYS A 122 -17.11 -2.69 2.69
N GLY A 123 -15.87 -2.20 2.77
CA GLY A 123 -15.06 -2.30 3.98
C GLY A 123 -15.62 -1.45 5.13
N GLY A 124 -15.15 -1.76 6.32
CA GLY A 124 -15.46 -0.98 7.51
C GLY A 124 -14.73 0.35 7.54
N TYR A 125 -15.07 1.17 8.51
CA TYR A 125 -14.42 2.43 8.86
C TYR A 125 -13.95 2.37 10.30
N SER A 126 -12.78 2.94 10.60
CA SER A 126 -12.29 3.11 11.95
C SER A 126 -11.66 4.49 12.12
N TYR A 127 -11.84 5.05 13.31
CA TYR A 127 -11.27 6.33 13.74
C TYR A 127 -10.58 6.17 15.09
N ALA A 128 -9.45 6.83 15.26
CA ALA A 128 -8.74 6.94 16.53
C ALA A 128 -7.97 8.25 16.61
N GLU A 129 -7.67 8.70 17.83
CA GLU A 129 -6.72 9.78 18.09
C GLU A 129 -5.50 9.21 18.80
N MET A 130 -4.33 9.69 18.41
CA MET A 130 -3.06 9.25 18.99
C MET A 130 -2.12 10.45 19.17
N TYR A 131 -1.51 10.58 20.34
CA TYR A 131 -0.42 11.51 20.56
C TYR A 131 0.87 10.94 19.99
N LEU A 132 1.51 11.69 19.09
CA LEU A 132 2.72 11.29 18.39
C LEU A 132 3.79 12.37 18.53
N SER A 133 5.04 11.96 18.64
CA SER A 133 6.20 12.86 18.70
C SER A 133 6.80 13.03 17.31
N LYS A 134 7.34 14.22 17.03
CA LYS A 134 8.06 14.49 15.77
C LYS A 134 9.13 13.44 15.52
N GLY A 135 9.16 12.91 14.30
CA GLY A 135 10.12 11.90 13.85
C GLY A 135 9.71 10.45 14.08
N GLU A 136 8.61 10.21 14.83
CA GLU A 136 8.03 8.87 14.92
C GLU A 136 7.51 8.40 13.56
N VAL A 137 7.44 7.07 13.37
CA VAL A 137 7.07 6.48 12.08
C VAL A 137 5.82 5.63 12.24
N LEU A 138 4.83 5.91 11.40
CA LEU A 138 3.68 5.06 11.19
C LEU A 138 3.84 4.30 9.86
N TYR A 139 3.42 3.04 9.86
CA TYR A 139 3.34 2.19 8.68
C TYR A 139 1.88 2.11 8.25
N VAL A 140 1.56 2.68 7.10
CA VAL A 140 0.19 2.79 6.58
C VAL A 140 -0.03 1.69 5.54
N HIS A 141 -0.96 0.80 5.83
CA HIS A 141 -1.38 -0.28 4.94
C HIS A 141 -2.77 0.01 4.41
N VAL A 142 -2.90 0.26 3.11
CA VAL A 142 -4.20 0.44 2.47
C VAL A 142 -4.64 -0.88 1.83
N GLY A 143 -5.78 -1.41 2.23
CA GLY A 143 -6.30 -2.68 1.76
C GLY A 143 -6.55 -2.68 0.25
N GLY A 144 -6.22 -3.79 -0.41
CA GLY A 144 -6.57 -4.02 -1.81
C GLY A 144 -7.98 -4.57 -1.95
N SER A 145 -8.70 -4.18 -3.01
CA SER A 145 -10.02 -4.75 -3.33
C SER A 145 -9.92 -6.24 -3.63
N GLY A 146 -10.94 -6.99 -3.24
CA GLY A 146 -11.09 -8.38 -3.65
C GLY A 146 -11.31 -8.48 -5.17
N ASN A 147 -10.79 -9.55 -5.80
CA ASN A 147 -10.94 -9.81 -7.22
C ASN A 147 -11.66 -11.14 -7.45
N THR A 148 -12.32 -11.30 -8.61
CA THR A 148 -13.02 -12.53 -9.01
C THR A 148 -12.15 -13.51 -9.79
N THR A 149 -10.88 -13.21 -10.04
CA THR A 149 -10.02 -14.04 -10.88
C THR A 149 -9.40 -15.24 -10.16
N ASN A 150 -9.64 -16.39 -10.74
CA ASN A 150 -8.93 -17.68 -10.70
C ASN A 150 -8.80 -18.46 -9.39
N ILE A 151 -9.05 -19.74 -9.55
CA ILE A 151 -8.86 -20.89 -8.64
C ILE A 151 -7.46 -20.94 -7.96
N ASN A 152 -6.49 -20.18 -8.40
CA ASN A 152 -5.09 -20.28 -7.98
C ASN A 152 -4.66 -19.32 -6.85
N GLY A 153 -5.61 -18.71 -6.14
CA GLY A 153 -5.29 -17.96 -4.92
C GLY A 153 -4.75 -16.53 -5.09
N THR A 154 -4.65 -16.02 -6.32
CA THR A 154 -4.07 -14.69 -6.61
C THR A 154 -5.07 -13.51 -6.52
N GLY A 155 -6.32 -13.76 -6.16
CA GLY A 155 -7.37 -12.72 -6.09
C GLY A 155 -7.57 -12.07 -4.72
N LYS A 156 -6.75 -12.40 -3.71
CA LYS A 156 -6.86 -11.82 -2.37
C LYS A 156 -6.52 -10.34 -2.40
N GLY A 157 -7.33 -9.52 -1.76
CA GLY A 157 -6.97 -8.14 -1.49
C GLY A 157 -5.70 -8.08 -0.64
N TYR A 158 -4.80 -7.13 -0.97
CA TYR A 158 -3.61 -6.84 -0.16
C TYR A 158 -4.02 -6.56 1.30
N ASN A 159 -3.20 -7.00 2.24
CA ASN A 159 -3.40 -6.89 3.69
C ASN A 159 -4.62 -7.69 4.21
N GLY A 160 -4.90 -8.83 3.60
CA GLY A 160 -5.94 -9.76 4.00
C GLY A 160 -7.02 -9.95 2.93
N GLY A 161 -8.15 -10.48 3.31
CA GLY A 161 -9.23 -10.85 2.42
C GLY A 161 -9.37 -12.37 2.32
N GLY A 162 -10.50 -12.91 2.78
CA GLY A 162 -10.81 -14.33 2.71
C GLY A 162 -11.17 -14.75 1.29
N GLN A 163 -10.84 -16.00 0.95
CA GLN A 163 -11.30 -16.63 -0.29
C GLN A 163 -12.63 -17.32 -0.04
N VAL A 164 -13.59 -17.13 -0.94
CA VAL A 164 -14.77 -17.97 -1.00
C VAL A 164 -14.58 -18.94 -2.17
N SER A 165 -14.54 -20.23 -1.85
CA SER A 165 -14.61 -21.31 -2.83
C SER A 165 -15.97 -22.00 -2.72
N GLY A 166 -16.59 -22.29 -3.84
CA GLY A 166 -17.82 -23.06 -3.92
C GLY A 166 -17.69 -24.19 -4.91
N TYR A 167 -18.51 -25.19 -4.71
CA TYR A 167 -18.66 -26.28 -5.67
C TYR A 167 -19.99 -26.08 -6.41
N TYR A 168 -19.95 -26.11 -7.71
CA TYR A 168 -21.14 -26.19 -8.54
C TYR A 168 -21.22 -27.60 -9.09
N GLY A 169 -22.33 -28.30 -8.78
CA GLY A 169 -22.59 -29.65 -9.26
C GLY A 169 -23.78 -29.67 -10.22
N SER A 170 -23.57 -30.20 -11.43
CA SER A 170 -24.63 -30.55 -12.35
C SER A 170 -24.31 -31.93 -12.92
N GLY A 171 -25.28 -32.85 -12.87
CA GLY A 171 -25.10 -34.19 -13.42
C GLY A 171 -24.08 -35.06 -12.72
N GLY A 172 -23.85 -34.87 -11.40
CA GLY A 172 -22.92 -35.68 -10.59
C GLY A 172 -21.44 -35.27 -10.70
N VAL A 173 -21.12 -34.20 -11.42
CA VAL A 173 -19.79 -33.64 -11.50
C VAL A 173 -19.69 -32.37 -10.66
N TRP A 174 -18.82 -32.35 -9.65
CA TRP A 174 -18.54 -31.19 -8.82
C TRP A 174 -17.36 -30.40 -9.38
N ILE A 175 -17.60 -29.21 -9.86
CA ILE A 175 -16.56 -28.30 -10.36
C ILE A 175 -16.30 -27.25 -9.29
N GLN A 176 -15.05 -27.18 -8.81
CA GLN A 176 -14.64 -26.11 -7.94
C GLN A 176 -14.61 -24.79 -8.72
N THR A 177 -15.41 -23.82 -8.30
CA THR A 177 -15.40 -22.48 -8.89
C THR A 177 -14.90 -21.47 -7.89
N SER A 178 -14.04 -20.56 -8.30
CA SER A 178 -13.72 -19.38 -7.51
C SER A 178 -14.92 -18.45 -7.50
N LEU A 179 -15.42 -18.13 -6.31
CA LEU A 179 -16.61 -17.31 -6.14
C LEU A 179 -16.27 -15.85 -5.85
N GLY A 180 -15.01 -15.55 -5.55
CA GLY A 180 -14.53 -14.21 -5.26
C GLY A 180 -13.68 -14.14 -4.00
N TYR A 181 -13.10 -12.98 -3.77
CA TYR A 181 -12.25 -12.71 -2.61
C TYR A 181 -12.78 -11.50 -1.85
N GLY A 182 -12.67 -11.54 -0.53
CA GLY A 182 -12.89 -10.37 0.31
C GLY A 182 -11.85 -9.30 0.05
N GLY A 183 -12.21 -8.06 0.32
CA GLY A 183 -11.26 -6.94 0.35
C GLY A 183 -10.28 -7.06 1.52
N GLY A 184 -9.12 -6.47 1.39
CA GLY A 184 -8.13 -6.38 2.45
C GLY A 184 -8.49 -5.33 3.50
N ALA A 185 -7.94 -5.48 4.70
CA ALA A 185 -8.04 -4.47 5.74
C ALA A 185 -7.13 -3.27 5.41
N SER A 186 -7.55 -2.07 5.83
CA SER A 186 -6.63 -0.94 5.95
C SER A 186 -6.25 -0.77 7.41
N ASP A 187 -4.96 -0.64 7.70
CA ASP A 187 -4.49 -0.46 9.07
C ASP A 187 -3.29 0.50 9.12
N ILE A 188 -3.10 1.08 10.30
CA ILE A 188 -1.91 1.86 10.63
C ILE A 188 -1.20 1.14 11.77
N ARG A 189 0.13 1.02 11.66
CA ARG A 189 0.99 0.36 12.63
C ARG A 189 2.00 1.34 13.21
N TYR A 190 2.33 1.16 14.47
CA TYR A 190 3.26 2.00 15.21
C TYR A 190 4.32 1.14 15.90
N GLY A 191 5.58 1.60 15.86
CA GLY A 191 6.71 0.88 16.47
C GLY A 191 7.23 -0.31 15.67
N GLY A 192 6.71 -0.53 14.45
CA GLY A 192 7.13 -1.59 13.53
C GLY A 192 6.07 -2.01 12.55
N ASP A 193 6.43 -2.86 11.59
CA ASP A 193 5.54 -3.33 10.51
C ASP A 193 4.87 -4.70 10.79
N SER A 194 4.94 -5.20 11.99
CA SER A 194 4.25 -6.44 12.37
C SER A 194 2.74 -6.24 12.52
N LEU A 195 1.95 -7.29 12.31
CA LEU A 195 0.51 -7.29 12.61
C LEU A 195 0.20 -6.98 14.08
N TYR A 196 1.13 -7.24 14.99
CA TYR A 196 1.01 -6.91 16.42
C TYR A 196 1.21 -5.42 16.72
N ASN A 197 1.71 -4.65 15.74
CA ASN A 197 1.93 -3.20 15.86
C ASN A 197 0.72 -2.37 15.39
N ARG A 198 -0.39 -3.00 15.01
CA ARG A 198 -1.60 -2.31 14.59
C ARG A 198 -2.19 -1.46 15.71
N VAL A 199 -2.33 -0.15 15.46
CA VAL A 199 -2.98 0.79 16.38
C VAL A 199 -4.41 1.12 15.96
N ILE A 200 -4.72 0.99 14.66
CA ILE A 200 -6.07 1.15 14.11
C ILE A 200 -6.25 0.22 12.92
N VAL A 201 -7.46 -0.37 12.78
CA VAL A 201 -7.77 -1.33 11.70
C VAL A 201 -9.21 -1.13 11.25
N ALA A 202 -9.41 -1.03 9.93
CA ALA A 202 -10.71 -1.18 9.29
C ALA A 202 -10.74 -2.48 8.46
N GLY A 203 -11.64 -3.37 8.77
CA GLY A 203 -11.79 -4.65 8.06
C GLY A 203 -12.25 -4.47 6.63
N GLY A 204 -11.77 -5.33 5.72
CA GLY A 204 -12.27 -5.38 4.34
C GLY A 204 -13.67 -5.96 4.23
N GLY A 205 -14.36 -5.63 3.15
CA GLY A 205 -15.69 -6.14 2.83
C GLY A 205 -15.67 -7.58 2.31
N GLY A 206 -16.77 -8.32 2.51
CA GLY A 206 -16.96 -9.67 1.96
C GLY A 206 -17.19 -9.67 0.45
N SER A 207 -16.81 -10.75 -0.23
CA SER A 207 -17.15 -10.99 -1.63
C SER A 207 -18.65 -11.32 -1.80
N VAL A 208 -19.17 -11.14 -3.02
CA VAL A 208 -20.49 -11.68 -3.38
C VAL A 208 -20.42 -13.21 -3.44
N GLY A 209 -21.26 -13.88 -2.67
CA GLY A 209 -21.42 -15.33 -2.70
C GLY A 209 -22.06 -15.83 -4.00
N ALA A 210 -22.06 -17.16 -4.22
CA ALA A 210 -22.87 -17.77 -5.26
C ALA A 210 -24.35 -17.51 -4.96
N PRO A 211 -25.20 -17.27 -5.99
CA PRO A 211 -26.61 -17.32 -5.77
C PRO A 211 -26.97 -18.74 -5.26
N GLY A 212 -27.55 -18.82 -4.07
CA GLY A 212 -28.17 -20.05 -3.62
C GLY A 212 -29.25 -20.42 -4.63
N ASN A 213 -29.31 -21.68 -5.00
CA ASN A 213 -30.47 -22.23 -5.71
C ASN A 213 -31.67 -22.24 -4.76
#